data_657492f8c8c764541659a5b7b7f5b7bf
#
_entry.id   657492f8c8c764541659a5b7b7f5b7bf
#
_cell.length_a   1.000
_cell.length_b   1.000
_cell.length_c   1.000
_cell.angle_alpha   90.00
_cell.angle_beta   90.00
_cell.angle_gamma   90.00
#
_symmetry.space_group_name_H-M   'P 1'
#
loop_
_entity.id
_entity.type
_entity.pdbx_description
1 polymer ?
#
loop_
_entity_poly.entity_id
_entity_poly.type
_entity_poly.pdbx_seq_one_letter_code
_entity_poly.pdbx_strand_id
1 'polypeptide(L)'
;MGHANSTLIGQLPIPQAWHPAAVVRALALNCLTTHFAPLWDEAHDVAFGDQSWSQTSNPRLPQDFWAELSSTWTRQCTLRSDYARRMALVEIDVLVAQAIGLTLDELLLIYRVQFPVMQGYERDTWYDINGHIVFTNSKGLVGVGLPRKGAAKTPKTRIRTPEGKVREGNLGWEDLYKDGQWLVPDGTVVTQWVTDDTLPGGPRTVERRYVAPFARANREEDYRIAWAYFLENP
;
A
#
# COMPACT_ATOMS: atom_id res chain seq x y z
N MET A 1 24.78 -11.98 1.46
CA MET A 1 23.79 -11.48 2.44
C MET A 1 24.57 -11.12 3.70
N GLY A 2 24.54 -9.83 4.12
CA GLY A 2 25.11 -9.41 5.39
C GLY A 2 24.21 -9.89 6.52
N HIS A 3 24.76 -10.60 7.49
CA HIS A 3 24.03 -10.94 8.72
C HIS A 3 24.05 -9.71 9.64
N ALA A 4 22.87 -9.19 10.00
CA ALA A 4 22.76 -8.23 11.10
C ALA A 4 23.14 -8.99 12.38
N ASN A 5 24.23 -8.58 13.02
CA ASN A 5 24.63 -9.16 14.30
C ASN A 5 24.09 -8.29 15.46
N SER A 6 24.04 -8.87 16.67
CA SER A 6 23.53 -8.19 17.86
C SER A 6 24.28 -6.88 18.20
N THR A 7 25.57 -6.79 17.86
CA THR A 7 26.38 -5.59 18.06
C THR A 7 25.91 -4.44 17.18
N LEU A 8 25.60 -4.71 15.90
CA LEU A 8 25.08 -3.69 14.97
C LEU A 8 23.67 -3.25 15.36
N ILE A 9 22.82 -4.21 15.75
CA ILE A 9 21.45 -3.89 16.21
C ILE A 9 21.51 -3.01 17.47
N GLY A 10 22.41 -3.29 18.42
CA GLY A 10 22.57 -2.50 19.63
C GLY A 10 23.13 -1.08 19.41
N GLN A 11 23.63 -0.77 18.21
CA GLN A 11 24.09 0.58 17.84
C GLN A 11 23.01 1.43 17.16
N LEU A 12 21.86 0.84 16.85
CA LEU A 12 20.75 1.59 16.25
C LEU A 12 20.17 2.57 17.27
N PRO A 13 19.89 3.82 16.89
CA PRO A 13 19.17 4.75 17.73
C PRO A 13 17.74 4.24 17.94
N ILE A 14 17.41 3.90 19.17
CA ILE A 14 16.06 3.47 19.54
C ILE A 14 15.40 4.61 20.30
N PRO A 15 14.25 5.13 19.88
CA PRO A 15 13.50 6.13 20.62
C PRO A 15 13.13 5.62 22.01
N GLN A 16 13.14 6.50 22.99
CA GLN A 16 12.73 6.16 24.37
C GLN A 16 11.23 5.87 24.47
N ALA A 17 10.43 6.51 23.61
CA ALA A 17 9.00 6.28 23.48
C ALA A 17 8.62 6.31 22.00
N TRP A 18 7.61 5.54 21.66
CA TRP A 18 7.07 5.50 20.31
C TRP A 18 5.78 6.32 20.24
N HIS A 19 5.66 7.10 19.18
CA HIS A 19 4.41 7.80 18.89
C HIS A 19 3.27 6.79 18.66
N PRO A 20 2.07 6.97 19.25
CA PRO A 20 0.94 6.02 19.07
C PRO A 20 0.62 5.73 17.59
N ALA A 21 0.75 6.74 16.72
CA ALA A 21 0.59 6.60 15.29
C ALA A 21 1.55 5.56 14.66
N ALA A 22 2.80 5.49 15.10
CA ALA A 22 3.76 4.50 14.60
C ALA A 22 3.38 3.10 15.08
N VAL A 23 2.99 2.97 16.33
CA VAL A 23 2.59 1.68 16.94
C VAL A 23 1.37 1.10 16.23
N VAL A 24 0.29 1.86 16.08
CA VAL A 24 -0.94 1.36 15.45
C VAL A 24 -0.74 1.02 13.98
N ARG A 25 0.07 1.80 13.24
CA ARG A 25 0.40 1.47 11.84
C ARG A 25 1.19 0.17 11.75
N ALA A 26 2.16 -0.04 12.63
CA ALA A 26 2.91 -1.28 12.70
C ALA A 26 2.02 -2.49 13.03
N LEU A 27 1.10 -2.36 13.98
CA LEU A 27 0.12 -3.41 14.32
C LEU A 27 -0.82 -3.70 13.16
N ALA A 28 -1.41 -2.67 12.54
CA ALA A 28 -2.33 -2.81 11.41
C ALA A 28 -1.66 -3.44 10.16
N LEU A 29 -0.35 -3.28 9.99
CA LEU A 29 0.44 -3.91 8.93
C LEU A 29 0.77 -5.38 9.22
N ASN A 30 0.95 -5.76 10.47
CA ASN A 30 1.50 -7.05 10.86
C ASN A 30 0.48 -8.03 11.46
N CYS A 31 -0.54 -7.55 12.19
CA CYS A 31 -1.54 -8.41 12.83
C CYS A 31 -2.59 -8.93 11.83
N LEU A 32 -2.17 -9.57 10.74
CA LEU A 32 -3.00 -9.93 9.59
C LEU A 32 -3.95 -11.11 9.82
N THR A 33 -3.70 -11.92 10.85
CA THR A 33 -4.45 -13.15 11.15
C THR A 33 -4.78 -13.23 12.62
N THR A 34 -5.72 -14.11 12.98
CA THR A 34 -6.10 -14.41 14.37
C THR A 34 -4.94 -14.86 15.25
N HIS A 35 -3.84 -15.34 14.65
CA HIS A 35 -2.63 -15.69 15.39
C HIS A 35 -2.02 -14.51 16.16
N PHE A 36 -2.22 -13.29 15.67
CA PHE A 36 -1.72 -12.06 16.27
C PHE A 36 -2.77 -11.34 17.13
N ALA A 37 -3.96 -11.93 17.36
CA ALA A 37 -4.99 -11.32 18.18
C ALA A 37 -4.50 -11.00 19.61
N PRO A 38 -3.76 -11.88 20.31
CA PRO A 38 -3.24 -11.56 21.65
C PRO A 38 -2.29 -10.36 21.63
N LEU A 39 -1.44 -10.22 20.62
CA LEU A 39 -0.54 -9.08 20.49
C LEU A 39 -1.32 -7.77 20.27
N TRP A 40 -2.36 -7.81 19.42
CA TRP A 40 -3.23 -6.67 19.19
C TRP A 40 -3.94 -6.24 20.47
N ASP A 41 -4.57 -7.19 21.15
CA ASP A 41 -5.37 -6.93 22.36
C ASP A 41 -4.49 -6.37 23.50
N GLU A 42 -3.24 -6.87 23.64
CA GLU A 42 -2.26 -6.39 24.63
C GLU A 42 -1.73 -4.99 24.32
N ALA A 43 -1.48 -4.70 23.04
CA ALA A 43 -0.85 -3.46 22.59
C ALA A 43 -1.86 -2.35 22.25
N HIS A 44 -3.16 -2.65 22.29
CA HIS A 44 -4.18 -1.67 21.93
C HIS A 44 -4.18 -0.47 22.90
N ASP A 45 -4.25 0.72 22.31
CA ASP A 45 -4.41 1.99 23.03
C ASP A 45 -5.62 2.75 22.49
N VAL A 46 -6.36 3.42 23.38
CA VAL A 46 -7.52 4.24 22.99
C VAL A 46 -7.15 5.38 22.04
N ALA A 47 -5.92 5.89 22.13
CA ALA A 47 -5.38 6.92 21.22
C ALA A 47 -5.26 6.45 19.75
N PHE A 48 -5.42 5.14 19.48
CA PHE A 48 -5.40 4.63 18.10
C PHE A 48 -6.62 5.10 17.30
N GLY A 49 -7.77 5.26 17.96
CA GLY A 49 -9.00 5.78 17.34
C GLY A 49 -8.93 7.26 16.97
N ASP A 50 -8.03 8.01 17.59
CA ASP A 50 -7.84 9.45 17.31
C ASP A 50 -6.88 9.72 16.15
N GLN A 51 -6.31 8.67 15.58
CA GLN A 51 -5.37 8.79 14.48
C GLN A 51 -6.07 9.14 13.15
N SER A 52 -5.31 9.73 12.25
CA SER A 52 -5.74 10.02 10.88
C SER A 52 -4.60 9.76 9.90
N TRP A 53 -4.93 9.62 8.63
CA TRP A 53 -3.94 9.63 7.57
C TRP A 53 -3.39 11.05 7.37
N SER A 54 -2.11 11.18 7.10
CA SER A 54 -1.53 12.47 6.72
C SER A 54 -2.13 13.03 5.44
N GLN A 55 -2.66 12.18 4.57
CA GLN A 55 -3.40 12.55 3.36
C GLN A 55 -4.91 12.38 3.58
N THR A 56 -5.52 13.31 4.28
CA THR A 56 -6.94 13.26 4.71
C THR A 56 -7.96 13.30 3.57
N SER A 57 -7.57 13.70 2.36
CA SER A 57 -8.45 13.77 1.18
C SER A 57 -8.13 12.74 0.10
N ASN A 58 -7.18 11.84 0.34
CA ASN A 58 -6.79 10.84 -0.66
C ASN A 58 -7.83 9.71 -0.71
N PRO A 59 -8.56 9.56 -1.85
CA PRO A 59 -9.63 8.55 -1.95
C PRO A 59 -9.11 7.11 -1.93
N ARG A 60 -7.80 6.87 -2.07
CA ARG A 60 -7.17 5.55 -1.99
C ARG A 60 -6.94 5.07 -0.56
N LEU A 61 -7.18 5.95 0.42
CA LEU A 61 -7.04 5.66 1.84
C LEU A 61 -8.43 5.56 2.48
N PRO A 62 -8.71 4.51 3.26
CA PRO A 62 -9.94 4.42 4.03
C PRO A 62 -9.87 5.45 5.18
N GLN A 63 -10.53 6.59 5.03
CA GLN A 63 -10.40 7.72 5.95
C GLN A 63 -10.90 7.39 7.36
N ASP A 64 -11.94 6.56 7.48
CA ASP A 64 -12.55 6.19 8.77
C ASP A 64 -11.82 5.01 9.45
N PHE A 65 -10.78 4.46 8.83
CA PHE A 65 -10.11 3.22 9.28
C PHE A 65 -9.66 3.28 10.75
N TRP A 66 -9.04 4.38 11.15
CA TRP A 66 -8.49 4.52 12.50
C TRP A 66 -9.59 4.66 13.55
N ALA A 67 -10.63 5.43 13.26
CA ALA A 67 -11.78 5.63 14.16
C ALA A 67 -12.63 4.35 14.35
N GLU A 68 -12.57 3.41 13.40
CA GLU A 68 -13.30 2.15 13.44
C GLU A 68 -12.51 0.99 14.10
N LEU A 69 -11.30 1.25 14.61
CA LEU A 69 -10.50 0.23 15.27
C LEU A 69 -11.15 -0.28 16.55
N SER A 70 -11.20 -1.61 16.69
CA SER A 70 -11.68 -2.29 17.88
C SER A 70 -10.54 -2.61 18.84
N SER A 71 -10.79 -2.54 20.15
CA SER A 71 -9.86 -3.00 21.18
C SER A 71 -9.59 -4.50 21.11
N THR A 72 -10.55 -5.27 20.63
CA THR A 72 -10.38 -6.71 20.34
C THR A 72 -10.07 -6.90 18.87
N TRP A 73 -9.06 -7.71 18.56
CA TRP A 73 -8.67 -7.96 17.19
C TRP A 73 -9.81 -8.49 16.32
N THR A 74 -10.01 -7.85 15.21
CA THR A 74 -10.86 -8.31 14.12
C THR A 74 -10.14 -8.20 12.79
N ARG A 75 -10.68 -8.82 11.75
CA ARG A 75 -10.11 -8.70 10.40
C ARG A 75 -10.07 -7.26 9.89
N GLN A 76 -10.94 -6.39 10.39
CA GLN A 76 -11.00 -4.96 10.05
C GLN A 76 -9.90 -4.13 10.70
N CYS A 77 -9.26 -4.62 11.76
CA CYS A 77 -8.11 -3.94 12.38
C CYS A 77 -6.85 -3.93 11.51
N THR A 78 -6.88 -4.50 10.31
CA THR A 78 -5.69 -4.68 9.47
C THR A 78 -5.81 -3.97 8.13
N LEU A 79 -4.74 -3.31 7.72
CA LEU A 79 -4.63 -2.69 6.40
C LEU A 79 -4.48 -3.74 5.31
N ARG A 80 -5.39 -3.72 4.33
CA ARG A 80 -5.47 -4.76 3.29
C ARG A 80 -5.36 -4.22 1.87
N SER A 81 -5.60 -2.92 1.63
CA SER A 81 -5.30 -2.34 0.32
C SER A 81 -3.81 -2.05 0.18
N ASP A 82 -3.28 -2.22 -1.01
CA ASP A 82 -1.84 -2.05 -1.28
C ASP A 82 -1.37 -0.62 -1.00
N TYR A 83 -2.20 0.37 -1.39
CA TYR A 83 -1.87 1.78 -1.20
C TYR A 83 -1.87 2.18 0.28
N ALA A 84 -2.87 1.74 1.07
CA ALA A 84 -2.93 2.04 2.50
C ALA A 84 -1.75 1.39 3.25
N ARG A 85 -1.37 0.15 2.90
CA ARG A 85 -0.19 -0.51 3.45
C ARG A 85 1.10 0.25 3.12
N ARG A 86 1.25 0.69 1.87
CA ARG A 86 2.37 1.53 1.45
C ARG A 86 2.40 2.86 2.22
N MET A 87 1.24 3.51 2.35
CA MET A 87 1.16 4.81 3.04
C MET A 87 1.49 4.68 4.53
N ALA A 88 1.01 3.63 5.19
CA ALA A 88 1.39 3.36 6.58
C ALA A 88 2.91 3.20 6.77
N LEU A 89 3.60 2.55 5.81
CA LEU A 89 5.07 2.46 5.83
C LEU A 89 5.74 3.82 5.63
N VAL A 90 5.21 4.66 4.73
CA VAL A 90 5.70 6.05 4.55
C VAL A 90 5.59 6.85 5.85
N GLU A 91 4.44 6.77 6.51
CA GLU A 91 4.19 7.48 7.75
C GLU A 91 5.03 6.95 8.92
N ILE A 92 5.28 5.63 8.98
CA ILE A 92 6.23 5.06 9.95
C ILE A 92 7.65 5.58 9.69
N ASP A 93 8.11 5.61 8.44
CA ASP A 93 9.44 6.14 8.11
C ASP A 93 9.62 7.57 8.61
N VAL A 94 8.59 8.41 8.43
CA VAL A 94 8.60 9.81 8.90
C VAL A 94 8.62 9.88 10.43
N LEU A 95 7.72 9.17 11.10
CA LEU A 95 7.64 9.16 12.57
C LEU A 95 8.93 8.66 13.22
N VAL A 96 9.55 7.63 12.63
CA VAL A 96 10.85 7.12 13.10
C VAL A 96 11.94 8.14 12.85
N ALA A 97 12.00 8.76 11.68
CA ALA A 97 13.01 9.78 11.36
C ALA A 97 12.93 10.96 12.33
N GLN A 98 11.73 11.47 12.62
CA GLN A 98 11.50 12.53 13.60
C GLN A 98 11.93 12.09 15.01
N ALA A 99 11.57 10.88 15.43
CA ALA A 99 11.87 10.34 16.76
C ALA A 99 13.38 10.17 17.02
N ILE A 100 14.17 9.92 15.98
CA ILE A 100 15.64 9.82 16.09
C ILE A 100 16.37 11.13 15.74
N GLY A 101 15.63 12.24 15.53
CA GLY A 101 16.16 13.57 15.32
C GLY A 101 16.69 13.86 13.92
N LEU A 102 16.28 13.10 12.90
CA LEU A 102 16.58 13.42 11.50
C LEU A 102 15.76 14.62 11.04
N THR A 103 16.28 15.31 10.04
CA THR A 103 15.55 16.31 9.26
C THR A 103 14.85 15.66 8.07
N LEU A 104 13.87 16.35 7.48
CA LEU A 104 13.22 15.90 6.24
C LEU A 104 14.22 15.71 5.10
N ASP A 105 15.18 16.63 4.95
CA ASP A 105 16.17 16.56 3.89
C ASP A 105 17.08 15.33 4.04
N GLU A 106 17.43 14.96 5.27
CA GLU A 106 18.19 13.74 5.55
C GLU A 106 17.38 12.48 5.23
N LEU A 107 16.08 12.43 5.60
CA LEU A 107 15.21 11.33 5.22
C LEU A 107 15.10 11.18 3.69
N LEU A 108 14.89 12.28 2.97
CA LEU A 108 14.84 12.29 1.51
C LEU A 108 16.18 11.85 0.88
N LEU A 109 17.30 12.29 1.45
CA LEU A 109 18.64 11.89 1.00
C LEU A 109 18.86 10.39 1.19
N ILE A 110 18.49 9.84 2.36
CA ILE A 110 18.55 8.40 2.65
C ILE A 110 17.73 7.63 1.62
N TYR A 111 16.49 8.04 1.37
CA TYR A 111 15.64 7.39 0.37
C TYR A 111 16.26 7.38 -1.01
N ARG A 112 16.78 8.54 -1.47
CA ARG A 112 17.37 8.68 -2.82
C ARG A 112 18.63 7.85 -3.01
N VAL A 113 19.47 7.75 -1.97
CA VAL A 113 20.78 7.11 -2.05
C VAL A 113 20.70 5.62 -1.76
N GLN A 114 19.93 5.22 -0.75
CA GLN A 114 19.93 3.84 -0.26
C GLN A 114 18.89 2.94 -0.94
N PHE A 115 17.83 3.52 -1.55
CA PHE A 115 16.70 2.74 -2.05
C PHE A 115 16.41 2.90 -3.57
N PRO A 116 17.43 2.84 -4.47
CA PRO A 116 17.20 3.04 -5.91
C PRO A 116 16.29 1.97 -6.52
N VAL A 117 16.33 0.73 -6.01
CA VAL A 117 15.47 -0.36 -6.49
C VAL A 117 14.00 -0.08 -6.11
N MET A 118 13.75 0.35 -4.88
CA MET A 118 12.40 0.71 -4.42
C MET A 118 11.84 1.90 -5.23
N GLN A 119 12.66 2.92 -5.51
CA GLN A 119 12.26 4.03 -6.37
C GLN A 119 11.82 3.55 -7.78
N GLY A 120 12.56 2.58 -8.35
CA GLY A 120 12.19 1.96 -9.61
C GLY A 120 10.84 1.25 -9.55
N TYR A 121 10.60 0.47 -8.52
CA TYR A 121 9.32 -0.24 -8.36
C TYR A 121 8.15 0.73 -8.12
N GLU A 122 8.31 1.74 -7.29
CA GLU A 122 7.26 2.73 -7.04
C GLU A 122 6.90 3.52 -8.30
N ARG A 123 7.92 3.98 -9.05
CA ARG A 123 7.71 4.67 -10.33
C ARG A 123 6.89 3.85 -11.32
N ASP A 124 7.03 2.52 -11.29
CA ASP A 124 6.42 1.60 -12.24
C ASP A 124 5.15 0.91 -11.69
N THR A 125 4.68 1.33 -10.51
CA THR A 125 3.46 0.78 -9.88
C THR A 125 2.32 1.77 -9.96
N TRP A 126 1.16 1.28 -10.41
CA TRP A 126 -0.07 2.05 -10.58
C TRP A 126 -1.17 1.48 -9.68
N TYR A 127 -1.92 2.37 -9.06
CA TYR A 127 -3.02 2.05 -8.15
C TYR A 127 -4.34 2.52 -8.72
N ASP A 128 -5.40 1.78 -8.46
CA ASP A 128 -6.78 2.19 -8.74
C ASP A 128 -7.29 3.18 -7.66
N ILE A 129 -8.53 3.65 -7.82
CA ILE A 129 -9.14 4.59 -6.85
C ILE A 129 -9.34 3.97 -5.46
N ASN A 130 -9.40 2.65 -5.35
CA ASN A 130 -9.59 1.91 -4.10
C ASN A 130 -8.26 1.47 -3.46
N GLY A 131 -7.13 1.87 -4.05
CA GLY A 131 -5.80 1.57 -3.53
C GLY A 131 -5.25 0.19 -3.86
N HIS A 132 -5.85 -0.54 -4.81
CA HIS A 132 -5.30 -1.82 -5.30
C HIS A 132 -4.25 -1.58 -6.39
N ILE A 133 -3.20 -2.38 -6.42
CA ILE A 133 -2.23 -2.36 -7.52
C ILE A 133 -2.90 -2.87 -8.79
N VAL A 134 -3.07 -1.99 -9.78
CA VAL A 134 -3.62 -2.35 -11.10
C VAL A 134 -2.53 -2.79 -12.07
N PHE A 135 -1.31 -2.29 -11.92
CA PHE A 135 -0.16 -2.69 -12.70
C PHE A 135 1.15 -2.43 -11.95
N THR A 136 2.11 -3.32 -12.10
CA THR A 136 3.48 -3.13 -11.59
C THR A 136 4.49 -3.89 -12.45
N ASN A 137 5.71 -3.36 -12.54
CA ASN A 137 6.87 -4.03 -13.13
C ASN A 137 7.70 -4.79 -12.08
N SER A 138 7.30 -4.79 -10.82
CA SER A 138 8.04 -5.47 -9.76
C SER A 138 8.07 -6.98 -9.99
N LYS A 139 9.27 -7.54 -10.17
CA LYS A 139 9.45 -8.99 -10.33
C LYS A 139 9.05 -9.79 -9.08
N GLY A 140 9.02 -9.15 -7.91
CA GLY A 140 8.58 -9.76 -6.65
C GLY A 140 7.07 -9.85 -6.49
N LEU A 141 6.29 -9.21 -7.37
CA LEU A 141 4.84 -9.14 -7.33
C LEU A 141 4.21 -9.82 -8.57
N VAL A 142 4.70 -10.99 -8.92
CA VAL A 142 4.17 -11.77 -10.04
C VAL A 142 2.69 -12.12 -9.78
N GLY A 143 1.84 -11.85 -10.77
CA GLY A 143 0.40 -12.11 -10.68
C GLY A 143 -0.40 -11.02 -9.93
N VAL A 144 0.23 -9.93 -9.51
CA VAL A 144 -0.44 -8.75 -8.96
C VAL A 144 -0.79 -7.80 -10.10
N GLY A 145 -2.03 -7.32 -10.12
CA GLY A 145 -2.53 -6.43 -11.16
C GLY A 145 -2.71 -7.09 -12.53
N LEU A 146 -2.78 -6.26 -13.55
CA LEU A 146 -2.90 -6.69 -14.94
C LEU A 146 -1.53 -7.11 -15.50
N PRO A 147 -1.46 -8.16 -16.31
CA PRO A 147 -0.25 -8.52 -17.01
C PRO A 147 0.04 -7.52 -18.15
N ARG A 148 1.25 -7.58 -18.68
CA ARG A 148 1.56 -6.97 -19.98
C ARG A 148 0.70 -7.60 -21.08
N LYS A 149 0.33 -6.79 -22.09
CA LYS A 149 -0.37 -7.29 -23.25
C LYS A 149 0.44 -8.39 -23.95
N GLY A 150 -0.20 -9.51 -24.27
CA GLY A 150 0.47 -10.63 -24.93
C GLY A 150 1.28 -11.53 -23.99
N ALA A 151 1.20 -11.36 -22.68
CA ALA A 151 1.80 -12.30 -21.74
C ALA A 151 1.19 -13.70 -21.86
N ALA A 152 2.02 -14.75 -21.69
CA ALA A 152 1.67 -16.14 -22.00
C ALA A 152 0.48 -16.71 -21.19
N LYS A 153 0.16 -16.14 -20.03
CA LYS A 153 -0.96 -16.57 -19.17
C LYS A 153 -1.79 -15.37 -18.76
N THR A 154 -2.37 -14.66 -19.74
CA THR A 154 -3.24 -13.53 -19.46
C THR A 154 -4.63 -14.02 -19.01
N PRO A 155 -5.08 -13.71 -17.80
CA PRO A 155 -6.44 -14.03 -17.37
C PRO A 155 -7.48 -13.34 -18.25
N LYS A 156 -8.68 -13.94 -18.31
CA LYS A 156 -9.82 -13.26 -18.93
C LYS A 156 -10.08 -11.93 -18.23
N THR A 157 -10.17 -10.86 -19.01
CA THR A 157 -10.33 -9.50 -18.51
C THR A 157 -11.46 -8.81 -19.25
N ARG A 158 -12.28 -8.04 -18.53
CA ARG A 158 -13.34 -7.18 -19.08
C ARG A 158 -13.03 -5.74 -18.70
N ILE A 159 -13.05 -4.86 -19.69
CA ILE A 159 -12.98 -3.40 -19.50
C ILE A 159 -14.36 -2.83 -19.84
N ARG A 160 -14.97 -2.11 -18.91
CA ARG A 160 -16.27 -1.43 -19.09
C ARG A 160 -16.10 0.04 -18.78
N THR A 161 -16.38 0.90 -19.76
CA THR A 161 -16.36 2.36 -19.57
C THR A 161 -17.66 2.87 -18.95
N PRO A 162 -17.70 4.09 -18.40
CA PRO A 162 -18.91 4.70 -17.87
C PRO A 162 -20.03 4.81 -18.91
N GLU A 163 -19.68 5.03 -20.18
CA GLU A 163 -20.63 5.12 -21.30
C GLU A 163 -21.18 3.74 -21.72
N GLY A 164 -20.77 2.67 -21.03
CA GLY A 164 -21.27 1.33 -21.26
C GLY A 164 -20.54 0.57 -22.37
N LYS A 165 -19.47 1.10 -22.96
CA LYS A 165 -18.63 0.34 -23.90
C LYS A 165 -17.95 -0.81 -23.17
N VAL A 166 -18.00 -2.01 -23.73
CA VAL A 166 -17.43 -3.22 -23.15
C VAL A 166 -16.42 -3.83 -24.13
N ARG A 167 -15.22 -4.13 -23.62
CA ARG A 167 -14.21 -4.96 -24.28
C ARG A 167 -13.91 -6.15 -23.39
N GLU A 168 -13.82 -7.33 -23.95
CA GLU A 168 -13.57 -8.56 -23.21
C GLU A 168 -12.58 -9.45 -23.95
N GLY A 169 -11.69 -10.12 -23.24
CA GLY A 169 -10.67 -11.00 -23.80
C GLY A 169 -9.44 -11.08 -22.93
N ASN A 170 -8.31 -11.46 -23.53
CA ASN A 170 -7.01 -11.50 -22.85
C ASN A 170 -6.37 -10.08 -22.91
N LEU A 171 -6.99 -9.12 -22.19
CA LEU A 171 -6.56 -7.73 -22.15
C LEU A 171 -5.50 -7.53 -21.07
N GLY A 172 -4.52 -6.68 -21.36
CA GLY A 172 -3.43 -6.36 -20.45
C GLY A 172 -3.34 -4.86 -20.18
N TRP A 173 -2.24 -4.46 -19.51
CA TRP A 173 -2.02 -3.07 -19.11
C TRP A 173 -2.06 -2.10 -20.30
N GLU A 174 -1.46 -2.46 -21.43
CA GLU A 174 -1.40 -1.61 -22.61
C GLU A 174 -2.75 -1.42 -23.32
N ASP A 175 -3.80 -2.12 -22.89
CA ASP A 175 -5.18 -1.85 -23.29
C ASP A 175 -5.84 -0.72 -22.49
N LEU A 176 -5.22 -0.29 -21.39
CA LEU A 176 -5.61 0.84 -20.54
C LEU A 176 -4.72 2.07 -20.72
N TYR A 177 -3.39 1.84 -20.83
CA TYR A 177 -2.39 2.89 -20.88
C TYR A 177 -1.30 2.53 -21.88
N LYS A 178 -1.06 3.40 -22.87
CA LYS A 178 -0.07 3.17 -23.91
C LYS A 178 0.58 4.48 -24.32
N ASP A 179 1.91 4.48 -24.50
CA ASP A 179 2.70 5.61 -25.01
C ASP A 179 2.43 6.93 -24.26
N GLY A 180 2.27 6.86 -22.93
CA GLY A 180 2.01 8.03 -22.11
C GLY A 180 0.55 8.48 -22.05
N GLN A 181 -0.39 7.77 -22.71
CA GLN A 181 -1.78 8.17 -22.83
C GLN A 181 -2.74 7.14 -22.24
N TRP A 182 -3.79 7.62 -21.56
CA TRP A 182 -4.92 6.80 -21.15
C TRP A 182 -5.81 6.49 -22.33
N LEU A 183 -6.14 5.21 -22.50
CA LEU A 183 -7.07 4.71 -23.54
C LEU A 183 -8.48 4.52 -22.99
N VAL A 184 -8.68 4.80 -21.71
CA VAL A 184 -9.96 4.66 -21.00
C VAL A 184 -10.21 5.89 -20.14
N PRO A 185 -11.47 6.34 -20.00
CA PRO A 185 -11.82 7.47 -19.14
C PRO A 185 -11.87 7.07 -17.66
N ASP A 186 -11.91 8.07 -16.79
CA ASP A 186 -12.18 7.89 -15.37
C ASP A 186 -13.53 7.21 -15.16
N GLY A 187 -13.66 6.44 -14.06
CA GLY A 187 -14.83 5.62 -13.80
C GLY A 187 -14.87 4.30 -14.58
N THR A 188 -13.89 4.04 -15.45
CA THR A 188 -13.77 2.73 -16.11
C THR A 188 -13.52 1.64 -15.09
N VAL A 189 -14.27 0.54 -15.22
CA VAL A 189 -14.14 -0.66 -14.40
C VAL A 189 -13.45 -1.75 -15.19
N VAL A 190 -12.38 -2.29 -14.62
CA VAL A 190 -11.65 -3.44 -15.13
C VAL A 190 -11.91 -4.62 -14.22
N THR A 191 -12.44 -5.70 -14.78
CA THR A 191 -12.69 -6.96 -14.08
C THR A 191 -11.79 -8.03 -14.64
N GLN A 192 -11.04 -8.72 -13.79
CA GLN A 192 -10.15 -9.82 -14.14
C GLN A 192 -10.55 -11.08 -13.38
N TRP A 193 -10.64 -12.22 -14.08
CA TRP A 193 -10.89 -13.51 -13.45
C TRP A 193 -9.59 -14.30 -13.34
N VAL A 194 -9.16 -14.52 -12.11
CA VAL A 194 -7.92 -15.23 -11.80
C VAL A 194 -8.20 -16.52 -11.03
N THR A 195 -7.33 -17.50 -11.19
CA THR A 195 -7.37 -18.70 -10.35
C THR A 195 -6.63 -18.43 -9.06
N ASP A 196 -7.31 -18.59 -7.93
CA ASP A 196 -6.73 -18.58 -6.59
C ASP A 196 -6.63 -20.04 -6.11
N ASP A 197 -5.42 -20.50 -5.94
CA ASP A 197 -5.05 -21.86 -5.47
C ASP A 197 -4.48 -21.84 -4.04
N THR A 198 -4.51 -20.70 -3.36
CA THR A 198 -3.90 -20.51 -2.04
C THR A 198 -4.81 -20.91 -0.88
N LEU A 199 -6.09 -21.17 -1.14
CA LEU A 199 -7.07 -21.42 -0.08
C LEU A 199 -7.36 -22.90 0.11
N PRO A 200 -7.67 -23.32 1.35
CA PRO A 200 -8.19 -24.66 1.62
C PRO A 200 -9.42 -24.96 0.76
N GLY A 201 -9.48 -26.13 0.15
CA GLY A 201 -10.59 -26.54 -0.72
C GLY A 201 -10.23 -26.56 -2.22
N GLY A 202 -8.99 -26.18 -2.56
CA GLY A 202 -8.47 -26.25 -3.92
C GLY A 202 -8.68 -24.98 -4.75
N PRO A 203 -8.24 -25.00 -6.01
CA PRO A 203 -8.31 -23.84 -6.90
C PRO A 203 -9.73 -23.37 -7.16
N ARG A 204 -9.93 -22.04 -7.09
CA ARG A 204 -11.20 -21.40 -7.44
C ARG A 204 -10.96 -20.15 -8.31
N THR A 205 -11.92 -19.82 -9.15
CA THR A 205 -11.90 -18.56 -9.88
C THR A 205 -12.38 -17.44 -8.96
N VAL A 206 -11.58 -16.40 -8.83
CA VAL A 206 -11.92 -15.17 -8.09
C VAL A 206 -11.95 -13.99 -9.04
N GLU A 207 -12.85 -13.06 -8.76
CA GLU A 207 -12.96 -11.80 -9.48
C GLU A 207 -12.10 -10.74 -8.78
N ARG A 208 -11.21 -10.10 -9.56
CA ARG A 208 -10.49 -8.89 -9.14
C ARG A 208 -11.04 -7.72 -9.92
N ARG A 209 -11.35 -6.64 -9.22
CA ARG A 209 -11.93 -5.45 -9.80
C ARG A 209 -11.06 -4.24 -9.51
N TYR A 210 -10.80 -3.46 -10.56
CA TYR A 210 -10.06 -2.21 -10.50
C TYR A 210 -10.90 -1.08 -11.09
N VAL A 211 -10.82 0.12 -10.52
CA VAL A 211 -11.63 1.27 -10.93
C VAL A 211 -10.73 2.48 -11.18
N ALA A 212 -10.82 3.07 -12.37
CA ALA A 212 -10.14 4.33 -12.69
C ALA A 212 -10.75 5.51 -11.89
N PRO A 213 -9.97 6.57 -11.62
CA PRO A 213 -8.66 6.91 -12.17
C PRO A 213 -7.51 6.08 -11.58
N PHE A 214 -6.55 5.76 -12.43
CA PHE A 214 -5.32 5.09 -12.02
C PHE A 214 -4.20 6.10 -11.83
N ALA A 215 -3.43 5.99 -10.75
CA ALA A 215 -2.33 6.90 -10.47
C ALA A 215 -1.12 6.16 -9.86
N ARG A 216 0.05 6.78 -10.01
CA ARG A 216 1.27 6.38 -9.30
C ARG A 216 1.36 7.11 -7.98
N ALA A 217 2.07 6.52 -7.03
CA ALA A 217 2.48 7.20 -5.82
C ALA A 217 3.77 8.00 -6.04
N ASN A 218 4.00 8.99 -5.19
CA ASN A 218 5.25 9.74 -5.13
C ASN A 218 5.74 9.78 -3.69
N ARG A 219 6.70 8.90 -3.34
CA ARG A 219 7.17 8.76 -1.97
C ARG A 219 7.80 10.03 -1.41
N GLU A 220 8.51 10.79 -2.21
CA GLU A 220 9.11 12.03 -1.73
C GLU A 220 8.07 13.08 -1.37
N GLU A 221 7.01 13.18 -2.17
CA GLU A 221 5.88 14.06 -1.87
C GLU A 221 5.10 13.55 -0.65
N ASP A 222 4.88 12.25 -0.57
CA ASP A 222 4.22 11.62 0.57
C ASP A 222 5.01 11.84 1.87
N TYR A 223 6.36 11.77 1.82
CA TYR A 223 7.20 12.11 2.98
C TYR A 223 7.05 13.59 3.39
N ARG A 224 6.99 14.54 2.44
CA ARG A 224 6.80 15.97 2.77
C ARG A 224 5.44 16.20 3.43
N ILE A 225 4.39 15.61 2.89
CA ILE A 225 3.03 15.74 3.44
C ILE A 225 2.96 15.12 4.83
N ALA A 226 3.44 13.89 5.00
CA ALA A 226 3.44 13.21 6.28
C ALA A 226 4.33 13.93 7.32
N TRP A 227 5.48 14.46 6.89
CA TRP A 227 6.37 15.22 7.77
C TRP A 227 5.69 16.46 8.35
N ALA A 228 5.07 17.27 7.50
CA ALA A 228 4.33 18.45 7.92
C ALA A 228 3.17 18.08 8.86
N TYR A 229 2.41 17.06 8.49
CA TYR A 229 1.28 16.58 9.28
C TYR A 229 1.68 16.18 10.71
N PHE A 230 2.72 15.37 10.88
CA PHE A 230 3.15 14.89 12.21
C PHE A 230 3.94 15.92 13.03
N LEU A 231 4.43 17.01 12.42
CA LEU A 231 4.93 18.16 13.16
C LEU A 231 3.80 19.00 13.80
N GLU A 232 2.64 19.03 13.15
CA GLU A 232 1.46 19.76 13.65
C GLU A 232 0.60 18.91 14.60
N ASN A 233 0.76 17.59 14.55
CA ASN A 233 0.01 16.60 15.36
C ASN A 233 0.99 15.68 16.11
N PRO A 234 1.76 16.21 17.09
CA PRO A 234 2.79 15.48 17.81
C PRO A 234 2.24 14.41 18.78
#